data_571469f0ef78cb969dbdd4ff00f7c42e
#
_entry.id   571469f0ef78cb969dbdd4ff00f7c42e
#
_cell.length_a   1.000
_cell.length_b   1.000
_cell.length_c   1.000
_cell.angle_alpha   90.00
_cell.angle_beta   90.00
_cell.angle_gamma   90.00
#
_symmetry.space_group_name_H-M   'P 1'
#
loop_
_entity.id
_entity.type
_entity.pdbx_description
1 polymer ?
#
loop_
_entity_poly.entity_id
_entity_poly.type
_entity_poly.pdbx_seq_one_letter_code
_entity_poly.pdbx_strand_id
1 'polypeptide(L)'
;MGGADSSTETNMQGASPATHAVEKDGSALNALSAFLRDDMEACNREIVTRMQSPVPLIPQLGAHLVAAGGKRLRPLLTLASARLCGYRPSPENQRHVGLAACVEFIHTATLLHDDVVDESTLRRGLASANAVFGNKASVLVGDFLFARSFQLMTADGSLKVMAILSAASATIAEGEVLQMATQNDLSTPIEKYLEVIHGKTAALFAAACRVGAVVAERPEEEEAALEAYGTNLGMAFQLIDDALDYAADQQVLGKTVGDDMREGKITLPVLAAFQAGDEAERAFWLRVIETGEQTDEDLPHALDLIAKTGAIQTTLDRAQVYADAAIEALSIFPDSPIRQLMIDAASYTVSRAN
;
A
#
# COMPACT_ATOMS: atom_id res chain seq x y z
N MET A 1 -68.26 -25.73 -39.67
CA MET A 1 -67.98 -24.48 -40.38
C MET A 1 -66.87 -23.79 -39.67
N GLY A 2 -65.77 -23.72 -40.31
CA GLY A 2 -64.71 -22.75 -40.43
C GLY A 2 -63.81 -22.66 -39.19
N GLY A 3 -62.66 -23.08 -39.18
CA GLY A 3 -61.50 -23.03 -40.08
C GLY A 3 -60.61 -21.94 -39.64
N ALA A 4 -59.43 -22.21 -39.29
CA ALA A 4 -58.22 -21.53 -39.68
C ALA A 4 -57.11 -21.78 -38.65
N ASP A 5 -56.24 -22.50 -39.16
CA ASP A 5 -54.86 -22.76 -38.76
C ASP A 5 -54.05 -21.45 -38.80
N SER A 6 -53.21 -21.19 -37.83
CA SER A 6 -52.06 -20.26 -38.01
C SER A 6 -50.91 -20.69 -37.13
N SER A 7 -49.99 -21.34 -37.77
CA SER A 7 -48.61 -21.59 -37.38
C SER A 7 -47.95 -20.31 -36.86
N THR A 8 -47.41 -20.37 -35.65
CA THR A 8 -46.47 -19.39 -35.12
C THR A 8 -45.06 -19.97 -35.11
N GLU A 9 -44.27 -19.45 -36.05
CA GLU A 9 -42.82 -19.63 -36.11
C GLU A 9 -42.17 -19.06 -34.84
N THR A 10 -41.48 -19.93 -34.15
CA THR A 10 -40.65 -19.53 -33.00
C THR A 10 -39.30 -18.99 -33.47
N ASN A 11 -39.16 -17.69 -33.36
CA ASN A 11 -37.94 -16.99 -33.68
C ASN A 11 -36.92 -17.16 -32.52
N MET A 12 -35.93 -18.01 -32.75
CA MET A 12 -34.76 -18.12 -31.85
C MET A 12 -33.84 -16.94 -32.14
N GLN A 13 -33.93 -15.86 -31.38
CA GLN A 13 -32.92 -14.83 -31.32
C GLN A 13 -31.83 -15.23 -30.35
N GLY A 14 -30.60 -15.32 -30.85
CA GLY A 14 -29.41 -15.66 -30.12
C GLY A 14 -29.15 -14.72 -28.97
N ALA A 15 -28.95 -15.29 -27.80
CA ALA A 15 -28.42 -14.61 -26.64
C ALA A 15 -26.94 -14.29 -26.88
N SER A 16 -26.64 -13.01 -27.07
CA SER A 16 -25.29 -12.48 -27.03
C SER A 16 -24.72 -12.68 -25.62
N PRO A 17 -23.46 -13.13 -25.43
CA PRO A 17 -22.88 -13.22 -24.10
C PRO A 17 -22.72 -11.78 -23.54
N ALA A 18 -23.44 -11.48 -22.50
CA ALA A 18 -23.27 -10.27 -21.71
C ALA A 18 -21.82 -10.25 -21.19
N THR A 19 -21.00 -9.40 -21.74
CA THR A 19 -19.74 -8.95 -21.17
C THR A 19 -20.05 -8.35 -19.80
N HIS A 20 -19.71 -9.07 -18.74
CA HIS A 20 -19.67 -8.51 -17.39
C HIS A 20 -18.61 -7.40 -17.39
N ALA A 21 -19.05 -6.16 -17.45
CA ALA A 21 -18.24 -5.03 -17.03
C ALA A 21 -17.98 -5.23 -15.53
N VAL A 22 -16.74 -5.59 -15.19
CA VAL A 22 -16.27 -5.69 -13.81
C VAL A 22 -16.40 -4.31 -13.19
N GLU A 23 -17.26 -4.17 -12.22
CA GLU A 23 -17.31 -2.97 -11.37
C GLU A 23 -15.92 -2.72 -10.77
N LYS A 24 -15.31 -1.58 -11.12
CA LYS A 24 -13.92 -1.19 -10.85
C LYS A 24 -13.65 -0.76 -9.41
N ASP A 25 -14.48 -1.13 -8.43
CA ASP A 25 -14.44 -0.52 -7.11
C ASP A 25 -14.06 -1.53 -6.01
N GLY A 26 -12.76 -1.63 -5.72
CA GLY A 26 -12.24 -2.28 -4.50
C GLY A 26 -12.54 -3.78 -4.34
N SER A 27 -13.15 -4.43 -5.34
CA SER A 27 -13.78 -5.74 -5.20
C SER A 27 -12.79 -6.86 -4.81
N ALA A 28 -11.56 -6.85 -5.35
CA ALA A 28 -10.57 -7.90 -5.07
C ALA A 28 -10.07 -7.88 -3.62
N LEU A 29 -9.72 -6.69 -3.11
CA LEU A 29 -9.32 -6.54 -1.70
C LEU A 29 -10.48 -6.79 -0.74
N ASN A 30 -11.69 -6.39 -1.12
CA ASN A 30 -12.90 -6.67 -0.35
C ASN A 30 -13.21 -8.17 -0.32
N ALA A 31 -13.01 -8.89 -1.43
CA ALA A 31 -13.16 -10.33 -1.49
C ALA A 31 -12.14 -11.06 -0.60
N LEU A 32 -10.86 -10.65 -0.65
CA LEU A 32 -9.83 -11.19 0.24
C LEU A 32 -10.14 -10.90 1.72
N SER A 33 -10.56 -9.67 2.03
CA SER A 33 -10.96 -9.29 3.40
C SER A 33 -12.20 -10.06 3.88
N ALA A 34 -13.18 -10.30 3.00
CA ALA A 34 -14.36 -11.09 3.31
C ALA A 34 -14.02 -12.56 3.55
N PHE A 35 -13.08 -13.12 2.79
CA PHE A 35 -12.58 -14.48 3.00
C PHE A 35 -11.88 -14.64 4.35
N LEU A 36 -11.20 -13.59 4.84
CA LEU A 36 -10.44 -13.56 6.09
C LEU A 36 -11.19 -12.78 7.21
N ARG A 37 -12.49 -12.63 7.11
CA ARG A 37 -13.29 -11.77 8.01
C ARG A 37 -13.01 -12.03 9.49
N ASP A 38 -13.07 -13.28 9.92
CA ASP A 38 -12.92 -13.64 11.34
C ASP A 38 -11.52 -13.30 11.85
N ASP A 39 -10.49 -13.53 11.03
CA ASP A 39 -9.10 -13.22 11.36
C ASP A 39 -8.88 -11.69 11.38
N MET A 40 -9.47 -10.96 10.45
CA MET A 40 -9.41 -9.49 10.41
C MET A 40 -10.13 -8.85 11.61
N GLU A 41 -11.29 -9.37 11.99
CA GLU A 41 -12.01 -8.94 13.20
C GLU A 41 -11.20 -9.22 14.46
N ALA A 42 -10.55 -10.39 14.54
CA ALA A 42 -9.65 -10.72 15.64
C ALA A 42 -8.45 -9.78 15.69
N CYS A 43 -7.84 -9.47 14.54
CA CYS A 43 -6.74 -8.50 14.43
C CYS A 43 -7.17 -7.09 14.89
N ASN A 44 -8.32 -6.62 14.47
CA ASN A 44 -8.86 -5.33 14.89
C ASN A 44 -9.10 -5.29 16.41
N ARG A 45 -9.62 -6.35 17.00
CA ARG A 45 -9.77 -6.46 18.47
C ARG A 45 -8.42 -6.42 19.18
N GLU A 46 -7.41 -7.12 18.66
CA GLU A 46 -6.05 -7.13 19.21
C GLU A 46 -5.43 -5.73 19.16
N ILE A 47 -5.54 -5.03 18.02
CA ILE A 47 -5.09 -3.64 17.86
C ILE A 47 -5.73 -2.75 18.92
N VAL A 48 -7.06 -2.75 19.05
CA VAL A 48 -7.76 -1.91 20.03
C VAL A 48 -7.35 -2.24 21.47
N THR A 49 -7.18 -3.53 21.78
CA THR A 49 -6.76 -4.01 23.09
C THR A 49 -5.34 -3.50 23.44
N ARG A 50 -4.41 -3.60 22.51
CA ARG A 50 -3.00 -3.18 22.72
C ARG A 50 -2.82 -1.66 22.74
N MET A 51 -3.77 -0.90 22.22
CA MET A 51 -3.78 0.56 22.31
C MET A 51 -4.27 1.08 23.67
N GLN A 52 -4.79 0.23 24.54
CA GLN A 52 -5.19 0.63 25.88
C GLN A 52 -3.99 1.05 26.73
N SER A 53 -4.15 2.17 27.45
CA SER A 53 -3.13 2.74 28.33
C SER A 53 -3.79 3.51 29.47
N PRO A 54 -3.17 3.56 30.68
CA PRO A 54 -3.62 4.44 31.76
C PRO A 54 -3.39 5.93 31.45
N VAL A 55 -2.60 6.25 30.40
CA VAL A 55 -2.37 7.63 29.93
C VAL A 55 -3.45 7.98 28.89
N PRO A 56 -4.43 8.86 29.22
CA PRO A 56 -5.64 9.05 28.39
C PRO A 56 -5.37 9.51 26.94
N LEU A 57 -4.28 10.23 26.69
CA LEU A 57 -3.91 10.72 25.36
C LEU A 57 -3.65 9.57 24.37
N ILE A 58 -3.10 8.45 24.83
CA ILE A 58 -2.76 7.32 23.96
C ILE A 58 -4.02 6.70 23.34
N PRO A 59 -5.04 6.24 24.09
CA PRO A 59 -6.26 5.72 23.48
C PRO A 59 -7.06 6.79 22.70
N GLN A 60 -6.98 8.08 23.05
CA GLN A 60 -7.62 9.16 22.28
C GLN A 60 -7.01 9.31 20.89
N LEU A 61 -5.69 9.37 20.79
CA LEU A 61 -4.99 9.43 19.52
C LEU A 61 -5.18 8.12 18.75
N GLY A 62 -5.16 6.98 19.43
CA GLY A 62 -5.50 5.69 18.85
C GLY A 62 -6.90 5.64 18.22
N ALA A 63 -7.90 6.17 18.88
CA ALA A 63 -9.25 6.28 18.34
C ALA A 63 -9.30 7.18 17.09
N HIS A 64 -8.54 8.27 17.07
CA HIS A 64 -8.40 9.14 15.90
C HIS A 64 -7.82 8.39 14.70
N LEU A 65 -6.74 7.61 14.90
CA LEU A 65 -6.12 6.79 13.86
C LEU A 65 -7.07 5.70 13.32
N VAL A 66 -7.83 5.07 14.21
CA VAL A 66 -8.85 4.08 13.80
C VAL A 66 -9.96 4.76 13.00
N ALA A 67 -10.41 5.93 13.42
CA ALA A 67 -11.46 6.72 12.72
C ALA A 67 -10.99 7.20 11.34
N ALA A 68 -9.70 7.53 11.16
CA ALA A 68 -9.13 7.87 9.87
C ALA A 68 -9.17 6.69 8.87
N GLY A 69 -9.52 5.50 9.34
CA GLY A 69 -9.75 4.33 8.50
C GLY A 69 -8.48 3.78 7.89
N GLY A 70 -8.67 2.91 6.90
CA GLY A 70 -7.60 2.29 6.14
C GLY A 70 -7.98 0.87 5.76
N LYS A 71 -7.52 0.42 4.59
CA LYS A 71 -7.85 -0.92 4.07
C LYS A 71 -7.15 -2.04 4.86
N ARG A 72 -6.34 -1.72 5.88
CA ARG A 72 -5.58 -2.69 6.69
C ARG A 72 -4.83 -3.72 5.81
N LEU A 73 -4.24 -3.24 4.70
CA LEU A 73 -3.68 -4.13 3.68
C LEU A 73 -2.53 -4.99 4.22
N ARG A 74 -1.65 -4.42 5.03
CA ARG A 74 -0.51 -5.17 5.58
C ARG A 74 -0.94 -6.26 6.57
N PRO A 75 -1.83 -6.02 7.56
CA PRO A 75 -2.46 -7.09 8.33
C PRO A 75 -3.14 -8.14 7.48
N LEU A 76 -3.92 -7.72 6.47
CA LEU A 76 -4.62 -8.62 5.56
C LEU A 76 -3.65 -9.56 4.84
N LEU A 77 -2.51 -9.05 4.38
CA LEU A 77 -1.47 -9.85 3.71
C LEU A 77 -0.77 -10.82 4.67
N THR A 78 -0.52 -10.42 5.92
CA THR A 78 0.02 -11.34 6.96
C THR A 78 -0.92 -12.53 7.18
N LEU A 79 -2.21 -12.24 7.34
CA LEU A 79 -3.24 -13.26 7.55
C LEU A 79 -3.42 -14.13 6.31
N ALA A 80 -3.45 -13.53 5.11
CA ALA A 80 -3.57 -14.24 3.84
C ALA A 80 -2.40 -15.21 3.63
N SER A 81 -1.17 -14.75 3.86
CA SER A 81 0.04 -15.57 3.73
C SER A 81 0.03 -16.75 4.71
N ALA A 82 -0.36 -16.54 5.96
CA ALA A 82 -0.49 -17.62 6.92
C ALA A 82 -1.53 -18.65 6.47
N ARG A 83 -2.69 -18.21 5.97
CA ARG A 83 -3.75 -19.09 5.47
C ARG A 83 -3.36 -19.81 4.18
N LEU A 84 -2.66 -19.15 3.26
CA LEU A 84 -2.12 -19.77 2.04
C LEU A 84 -1.18 -20.92 2.40
N CYS A 85 -0.35 -20.74 3.42
CA CYS A 85 0.54 -21.74 3.97
C CYS A 85 -0.16 -22.82 4.82
N GLY A 86 -1.48 -22.83 4.88
CA GLY A 86 -2.25 -23.83 5.60
C GLY A 86 -2.31 -23.65 7.11
N TYR A 87 -1.94 -22.48 7.63
CA TYR A 87 -2.06 -22.18 9.07
C TYR A 87 -3.50 -22.33 9.55
N ARG A 88 -3.68 -23.10 10.62
CA ARG A 88 -4.98 -23.33 11.25
C ARG A 88 -4.98 -22.75 12.67
N PRO A 89 -5.64 -21.61 12.89
CA PRO A 89 -5.74 -21.04 14.22
C PRO A 89 -6.56 -21.91 15.16
N SER A 90 -6.22 -21.85 16.44
CA SER A 90 -7.05 -22.35 17.53
C SER A 90 -7.22 -21.25 18.59
N PRO A 91 -8.13 -21.40 19.56
CA PRO A 91 -8.25 -20.42 20.66
C PRO A 91 -6.94 -20.17 21.38
N GLU A 92 -6.07 -21.17 21.49
CA GLU A 92 -4.77 -21.11 22.16
C GLU A 92 -3.62 -20.67 21.23
N ASN A 93 -3.84 -20.68 19.92
CA ASN A 93 -2.81 -20.37 18.92
C ASN A 93 -3.33 -19.34 17.91
N GLN A 94 -3.18 -18.05 18.24
CA GLN A 94 -3.57 -16.90 17.44
C GLN A 94 -2.35 -16.08 16.98
N ARG A 95 -1.19 -16.70 16.78
CA ARG A 95 0.08 -16.04 16.46
C ARG A 95 -0.04 -15.14 15.23
N HIS A 96 -0.73 -15.59 14.17
CA HIS A 96 -0.96 -14.83 12.94
C HIS A 96 -1.70 -13.51 13.20
N VAL A 97 -2.67 -13.48 14.12
CA VAL A 97 -3.41 -12.28 14.53
C VAL A 97 -2.50 -11.29 15.28
N GLY A 98 -1.73 -11.77 16.24
CA GLY A 98 -0.77 -10.95 16.97
C GLY A 98 0.28 -10.30 16.07
N LEU A 99 0.78 -11.06 15.09
CA LEU A 99 1.77 -10.56 14.11
C LEU A 99 1.15 -9.62 13.07
N ALA A 100 -0.09 -9.85 12.64
CA ALA A 100 -0.82 -8.91 11.80
C ALA A 100 -1.03 -7.57 12.51
N ALA A 101 -1.37 -7.59 13.80
CA ALA A 101 -1.44 -6.37 14.62
C ALA A 101 -0.07 -5.71 14.81
N CYS A 102 0.99 -6.50 14.99
CA CYS A 102 2.37 -6.01 15.09
C CYS A 102 2.79 -5.23 13.85
N VAL A 103 2.56 -5.80 12.66
CA VAL A 103 2.85 -5.14 11.37
C VAL A 103 2.08 -3.83 11.22
N GLU A 104 0.82 -3.79 11.65
CA GLU A 104 0.02 -2.56 11.61
C GLU A 104 0.53 -1.51 12.60
N PHE A 105 1.03 -1.90 13.78
CA PHE A 105 1.63 -0.96 14.71
C PHE A 105 2.92 -0.35 14.17
N ILE A 106 3.78 -1.14 13.54
CA ILE A 106 4.97 -0.62 12.86
C ILE A 106 4.54 0.41 11.80
N HIS A 107 3.61 0.04 10.91
CA HIS A 107 3.12 0.95 9.88
C HIS A 107 2.49 2.22 10.46
N THR A 108 1.66 2.11 11.48
CA THR A 108 0.97 3.27 12.06
C THR A 108 1.94 4.18 12.78
N ALA A 109 2.97 3.62 13.44
CA ALA A 109 4.04 4.40 14.08
C ALA A 109 4.82 5.23 13.03
N THR A 110 5.19 4.62 11.89
CA THR A 110 5.87 5.36 10.82
C THR A 110 4.99 6.47 10.27
N LEU A 111 3.69 6.23 10.03
CA LEU A 111 2.77 7.28 9.58
C LEU A 111 2.68 8.46 10.55
N LEU A 112 2.71 8.20 11.88
CA LEU A 112 2.68 9.27 12.88
C LEU A 112 3.96 10.11 12.88
N HIS A 113 5.10 9.49 12.60
CA HIS A 113 6.38 10.17 12.48
C HIS A 113 6.48 10.93 11.16
N ASP A 114 6.07 10.31 10.05
CA ASP A 114 6.06 10.92 8.72
C ASP A 114 5.19 12.18 8.67
N ASP A 115 3.99 12.15 9.26
CA ASP A 115 3.12 13.32 9.32
C ASP A 115 3.79 14.53 10.00
N VAL A 116 4.72 14.27 10.94
CA VAL A 116 5.50 15.33 11.60
C VAL A 116 6.67 15.77 10.73
N VAL A 117 7.37 14.85 10.08
CA VAL A 117 8.52 15.12 9.21
C VAL A 117 8.07 15.90 7.96
N ASP A 118 6.97 15.46 7.34
CA ASP A 118 6.39 16.07 6.13
C ASP A 118 5.52 17.31 6.45
N GLU A 119 5.37 17.70 7.74
CA GLU A 119 4.48 18.78 8.19
C GLU A 119 3.04 18.62 7.67
N SER A 120 2.59 17.41 7.45
CA SER A 120 1.29 17.09 6.88
C SER A 120 0.15 17.56 7.78
N THR A 121 -0.85 18.24 7.21
CA THR A 121 -2.04 18.71 7.95
C THR A 121 -3.26 17.81 7.75
N LEU A 122 -3.26 16.99 6.69
CA LEU A 122 -4.35 16.09 6.32
C LEU A 122 -3.84 14.68 6.07
N ARG A 123 -4.63 13.69 6.48
CA ARG A 123 -4.43 12.28 6.16
C ARG A 123 -5.77 11.62 5.86
N ARG A 124 -5.91 11.09 4.64
CA ARG A 124 -7.15 10.45 4.16
C ARG A 124 -8.39 11.34 4.30
N GLY A 125 -8.24 12.63 4.04
CA GLY A 125 -9.32 13.61 4.13
C GLY A 125 -9.68 14.06 5.55
N LEU A 126 -9.01 13.55 6.59
CA LEU A 126 -9.13 14.02 7.98
C LEU A 126 -7.88 14.77 8.41
N ALA A 127 -8.01 15.64 9.42
CA ALA A 127 -6.86 16.28 10.03
C ALA A 127 -5.87 15.23 10.55
N SER A 128 -4.58 15.40 10.26
CA SER A 128 -3.51 14.50 10.73
C SER A 128 -3.38 14.51 12.25
N ALA A 129 -2.76 13.51 12.83
CA ALA A 129 -2.61 13.40 14.28
C ALA A 129 -1.77 14.56 14.85
N ASN A 130 -0.70 14.98 14.17
CA ASN A 130 0.12 16.12 14.55
C ASN A 130 -0.65 17.45 14.50
N ALA A 131 -1.57 17.63 13.53
CA ALA A 131 -2.42 18.81 13.44
C ALA A 131 -3.43 18.91 14.60
N VAL A 132 -3.97 17.75 15.06
CA VAL A 132 -4.98 17.70 16.14
C VAL A 132 -4.35 17.70 17.53
N PHE A 133 -3.30 16.90 17.74
CA PHE A 133 -2.70 16.65 19.06
C PHE A 133 -1.31 17.28 19.23
N GLY A 134 -0.74 17.84 18.16
CA GLY A 134 0.59 18.43 18.11
C GLY A 134 1.72 17.41 17.88
N ASN A 135 2.84 17.90 17.33
CA ASN A 135 3.98 17.08 16.92
C ASN A 135 4.53 16.20 18.07
N LYS A 136 4.61 16.73 19.30
CA LYS A 136 5.12 15.98 20.45
C LYS A 136 4.26 14.75 20.76
N ALA A 137 2.93 14.90 20.69
CA ALA A 137 2.02 13.78 20.93
C ALA A 137 2.13 12.73 19.81
N SER A 138 2.20 13.16 18.55
CA SER A 138 2.34 12.26 17.40
C SER A 138 3.61 11.41 17.52
N VAL A 139 4.77 12.04 17.79
CA VAL A 139 6.04 11.32 17.95
C VAL A 139 5.98 10.34 19.12
N LEU A 140 5.55 10.77 20.32
CA LEU A 140 5.54 9.90 21.50
C LEU A 140 4.54 8.75 21.40
N VAL A 141 3.41 8.94 20.72
CA VAL A 141 2.46 7.84 20.49
C VAL A 141 2.98 6.91 19.39
N GLY A 142 3.70 7.42 18.37
CA GLY A 142 4.45 6.59 17.45
C GLY A 142 5.45 5.67 18.16
N ASP A 143 6.26 6.22 19.09
CA ASP A 143 7.19 5.43 19.93
C ASP A 143 6.45 4.38 20.78
N PHE A 144 5.29 4.74 21.33
CA PHE A 144 4.45 3.79 22.05
C PHE A 144 3.99 2.62 21.17
N LEU A 145 3.57 2.89 19.93
CA LEU A 145 3.17 1.83 18.98
C LEU A 145 4.35 0.95 18.59
N PHE A 146 5.53 1.53 18.35
CA PHE A 146 6.76 0.75 18.17
C PHE A 146 7.06 -0.13 19.36
N ALA A 147 6.95 0.39 20.59
CA ALA A 147 7.12 -0.42 21.80
C ALA A 147 6.10 -1.57 21.89
N ARG A 148 4.85 -1.33 21.47
CA ARG A 148 3.82 -2.39 21.39
C ARG A 148 4.18 -3.46 20.36
N SER A 149 4.75 -3.08 19.20
CA SER A 149 5.20 -4.05 18.19
C SER A 149 6.29 -4.97 18.75
N PHE A 150 7.28 -4.43 19.49
CA PHE A 150 8.29 -5.23 20.18
C PHE A 150 7.69 -6.19 21.21
N GLN A 151 6.69 -5.75 21.96
CA GLN A 151 6.00 -6.62 22.93
C GLN A 151 5.27 -7.78 22.22
N LEU A 152 4.64 -7.53 21.05
CA LEU A 152 3.98 -8.57 20.26
C LEU A 152 4.99 -9.56 19.66
N MET A 153 6.11 -9.09 19.12
CA MET A 153 7.20 -9.94 18.63
C MET A 153 7.78 -10.82 19.75
N THR A 154 7.97 -10.23 20.94
CA THR A 154 8.48 -10.96 22.13
C THR A 154 7.47 -12.00 22.61
N ALA A 155 6.18 -11.67 22.62
CA ALA A 155 5.11 -12.60 23.00
C ALA A 155 4.95 -13.76 22.02
N ASP A 156 5.23 -13.55 20.73
CA ASP A 156 5.29 -14.60 19.72
C ASP A 156 6.41 -15.61 19.99
N GLY A 157 7.53 -15.17 20.56
CA GLY A 157 8.65 -16.00 20.99
C GLY A 157 9.56 -16.49 19.87
N SER A 158 9.31 -16.17 18.60
CA SER A 158 10.16 -16.56 17.47
C SER A 158 11.26 -15.51 17.24
N LEU A 159 12.53 -15.90 17.42
CA LEU A 159 13.66 -15.04 17.05
C LEU A 159 13.70 -14.73 15.56
N LYS A 160 13.20 -15.65 14.71
CA LYS A 160 13.11 -15.44 13.27
C LYS A 160 12.11 -14.34 12.92
N VAL A 161 10.93 -14.35 13.54
CA VAL A 161 9.93 -13.27 13.41
C VAL A 161 10.53 -11.94 13.87
N MET A 162 11.18 -11.93 15.04
CA MET A 162 11.83 -10.73 15.56
C MET A 162 12.91 -10.19 14.59
N ALA A 163 13.74 -11.07 14.02
CA ALA A 163 14.76 -10.69 13.05
C ALA A 163 14.15 -10.06 11.79
N ILE A 164 13.07 -10.67 11.24
CA ILE A 164 12.39 -10.16 10.03
C ILE A 164 11.79 -8.78 10.29
N LEU A 165 11.00 -8.62 11.35
CA LEU A 165 10.26 -7.38 11.60
C LEU A 165 11.17 -6.24 12.09
N SER A 166 12.23 -6.54 12.86
CA SER A 166 13.21 -5.54 13.25
C SER A 166 14.06 -5.09 12.07
N ALA A 167 14.46 -6.00 11.17
CA ALA A 167 15.15 -5.64 9.94
C ALA A 167 14.26 -4.75 9.06
N ALA A 168 12.99 -5.10 8.86
CA ALA A 168 12.05 -4.27 8.11
C ALA A 168 11.91 -2.87 8.73
N SER A 169 11.84 -2.78 10.06
CA SER A 169 11.73 -1.49 10.76
C SER A 169 12.99 -0.62 10.54
N ALA A 170 14.18 -1.23 10.56
CA ALA A 170 15.43 -0.52 10.25
C ALA A 170 15.46 -0.04 8.80
N THR A 171 15.07 -0.91 7.85
CA THR A 171 15.01 -0.59 6.42
C THR A 171 14.02 0.54 6.12
N ILE A 172 12.87 0.60 6.82
CA ILE A 172 11.93 1.72 6.70
C ILE A 172 12.58 3.03 7.14
N ALA A 173 13.21 3.04 8.31
CA ALA A 173 13.89 4.24 8.82
C ALA A 173 15.02 4.70 7.88
N GLU A 174 15.81 3.78 7.34
CA GLU A 174 16.83 4.06 6.31
C GLU A 174 16.22 4.62 5.02
N GLY A 175 15.05 4.08 4.58
CA GLY A 175 14.32 4.54 3.41
C GLY A 175 13.80 5.98 3.58
N GLU A 176 13.28 6.34 4.77
CA GLU A 176 12.85 7.71 5.08
C GLU A 176 14.03 8.70 5.08
N VAL A 177 15.16 8.32 5.70
CA VAL A 177 16.37 9.14 5.68
C VAL A 177 16.92 9.29 4.24
N LEU A 178 16.87 8.22 3.45
CA LEU A 178 17.29 8.26 2.05
C LEU A 178 16.38 9.16 1.21
N GLN A 179 15.05 9.10 1.40
CA GLN A 179 14.09 10.01 0.75
C GLN A 179 14.43 11.47 1.07
N MET A 180 14.67 11.78 2.35
CA MET A 180 15.04 13.13 2.78
C MET A 180 16.38 13.58 2.16
N ALA A 181 17.35 12.66 2.00
CA ALA A 181 18.64 12.95 1.39
C ALA A 181 18.58 13.16 -0.14
N THR A 182 17.54 12.62 -0.81
CA THR A 182 17.32 12.76 -2.26
C THR A 182 16.26 13.80 -2.62
N GLN A 183 15.60 14.39 -1.64
CA GLN A 183 14.59 15.42 -1.83
C GLN A 183 15.21 16.63 -2.54
N ASN A 184 14.48 17.21 -3.49
CA ASN A 184 14.90 18.34 -4.32
C ASN A 184 16.16 18.08 -5.20
N ASP A 185 16.50 16.82 -5.49
CA ASP A 185 17.67 16.48 -6.32
C ASP A 185 17.23 15.69 -7.57
N LEU A 186 17.04 16.39 -8.70
CA LEU A 186 16.66 15.81 -9.99
C LEU A 186 17.80 15.00 -10.64
N SER A 187 19.02 15.05 -10.12
CA SER A 187 20.12 14.19 -10.54
C SER A 187 20.04 12.76 -9.97
N THR A 188 19.07 12.53 -9.06
CA THR A 188 18.81 11.22 -8.45
C THR A 188 18.52 10.16 -9.52
N PRO A 189 19.31 9.08 -9.59
CA PRO A 189 19.05 7.98 -10.53
C PRO A 189 17.74 7.25 -10.20
N ILE A 190 17.08 6.69 -11.21
CA ILE A 190 15.84 5.90 -11.01
C ILE A 190 16.08 4.74 -10.03
N GLU A 191 17.25 4.12 -10.08
CA GLU A 191 17.62 3.03 -9.16
C GLU A 191 17.59 3.49 -7.70
N LYS A 192 18.04 4.73 -7.44
CA LYS A 192 18.01 5.30 -6.08
C LYS A 192 16.59 5.62 -5.62
N TYR A 193 15.73 6.13 -6.51
CA TYR A 193 14.31 6.26 -6.23
C TYR A 193 13.67 4.89 -5.90
N LEU A 194 14.01 3.83 -6.65
CA LEU A 194 13.53 2.48 -6.37
C LEU A 194 14.00 1.96 -5.00
N GLU A 195 15.23 2.30 -4.57
CA GLU A 195 15.71 2.00 -3.22
C GLU A 195 14.87 2.71 -2.14
N VAL A 196 14.52 3.98 -2.37
CA VAL A 196 13.64 4.74 -1.46
C VAL A 196 12.29 4.05 -1.29
N ILE A 197 11.58 3.76 -2.38
CA ILE A 197 10.25 3.15 -2.29
C ILE A 197 10.30 1.70 -1.79
N HIS A 198 11.39 0.98 -2.06
CA HIS A 198 11.62 -0.32 -1.44
C HIS A 198 11.72 -0.18 0.08
N GLY A 199 12.57 0.71 0.59
CA GLY A 199 12.76 0.92 2.02
C GLY A 199 11.48 1.39 2.69
N LYS A 200 10.91 2.50 2.22
CA LYS A 200 9.74 3.14 2.82
C LYS A 200 8.48 2.28 2.79
N THR A 201 8.26 1.54 1.71
CA THR A 201 6.98 0.85 1.49
C THR A 201 7.11 -0.65 1.35
N ALA A 202 7.96 -1.16 0.43
CA ALA A 202 7.94 -2.58 0.07
C ALA A 202 8.51 -3.48 1.18
N ALA A 203 9.47 -3.03 1.96
CA ALA A 203 10.10 -3.80 3.04
C ALA A 203 9.08 -4.32 4.07
N LEU A 204 8.09 -3.50 4.45
CA LEU A 204 7.07 -3.94 5.40
C LEU A 204 6.01 -4.84 4.76
N PHE A 205 5.74 -4.69 3.47
CA PHE A 205 4.90 -5.64 2.72
C PHE A 205 5.57 -7.02 2.65
N ALA A 206 6.87 -7.05 2.35
CA ALA A 206 7.69 -8.26 2.33
C ALA A 206 7.67 -8.97 3.69
N ALA A 207 7.97 -8.23 4.76
CA ALA A 207 7.96 -8.75 6.12
C ALA A 207 6.57 -9.28 6.53
N ALA A 208 5.50 -8.54 6.20
CA ALA A 208 4.12 -8.94 6.47
C ALA A 208 3.76 -10.30 5.84
N CYS A 209 4.16 -10.51 4.58
CA CYS A 209 3.91 -11.77 3.89
C CYS A 209 4.81 -12.90 4.43
N ARG A 210 6.11 -12.63 4.64
CA ARG A 210 7.07 -13.62 5.11
C ARG A 210 6.74 -14.15 6.51
N VAL A 211 6.36 -13.28 7.46
CA VAL A 211 6.00 -13.76 8.82
C VAL A 211 4.77 -14.66 8.81
N GLY A 212 3.87 -14.53 7.83
CA GLY A 212 2.76 -15.47 7.63
C GLY A 212 3.23 -16.89 7.37
N ALA A 213 4.26 -17.07 6.53
CA ALA A 213 4.88 -18.38 6.27
C ALA A 213 5.63 -18.90 7.51
N VAL A 214 6.37 -18.03 8.21
CA VAL A 214 7.09 -18.39 9.44
C VAL A 214 6.13 -18.91 10.52
N VAL A 215 4.98 -18.26 10.71
CA VAL A 215 3.94 -18.69 11.65
C VAL A 215 3.38 -20.05 11.30
N ALA A 216 3.26 -20.34 10.01
CA ALA A 216 2.80 -21.62 9.50
C ALA A 216 3.92 -22.69 9.43
N GLU A 217 5.12 -22.38 9.94
CA GLU A 217 6.29 -23.30 9.99
C GLU A 217 6.66 -23.86 8.61
N ARG A 218 6.60 -22.99 7.58
CA ARG A 218 6.87 -23.42 6.20
C ARG A 218 8.36 -23.45 5.88
N PRO A 219 8.74 -24.23 4.82
CA PRO A 219 10.11 -24.24 4.31
C PRO A 219 10.58 -22.86 3.86
N GLU A 220 11.89 -22.65 3.86
CA GLU A 220 12.51 -21.37 3.48
C GLU A 220 12.16 -20.93 2.05
N GLU A 221 11.93 -21.88 1.15
CA GLU A 221 11.48 -21.60 -0.22
C GLU A 221 10.11 -20.90 -0.26
N GLU A 222 9.15 -21.36 0.55
CA GLU A 222 7.84 -20.73 0.63
C GLU A 222 7.90 -19.37 1.36
N GLU A 223 8.77 -19.24 2.37
CA GLU A 223 9.03 -17.94 3.01
C GLU A 223 9.60 -16.94 2.02
N ALA A 224 10.59 -17.35 1.20
CA ALA A 224 11.22 -16.50 0.19
C ALA A 224 10.22 -16.10 -0.91
N ALA A 225 9.35 -17.02 -1.32
CA ALA A 225 8.29 -16.72 -2.29
C ALA A 225 7.30 -15.69 -1.78
N LEU A 226 6.88 -15.79 -0.52
CA LEU A 226 5.99 -14.79 0.10
C LEU A 226 6.69 -13.47 0.37
N GLU A 227 7.98 -13.48 0.71
CA GLU A 227 8.79 -12.26 0.79
C GLU A 227 8.87 -11.57 -0.57
N ALA A 228 9.12 -12.32 -1.65
CA ALA A 228 9.14 -11.81 -3.02
C ALA A 228 7.77 -11.27 -3.46
N TYR A 229 6.68 -11.98 -3.16
CA TYR A 229 5.32 -11.49 -3.37
C TYR A 229 5.09 -10.14 -2.69
N GLY A 230 5.39 -10.05 -1.40
CA GLY A 230 5.21 -8.82 -0.62
C GLY A 230 6.07 -7.67 -1.13
N THR A 231 7.35 -7.93 -1.45
CA THR A 231 8.27 -6.93 -2.02
C THR A 231 7.71 -6.35 -3.31
N ASN A 232 7.38 -7.22 -4.28
CA ASN A 232 6.90 -6.80 -5.59
C ASN A 232 5.54 -6.10 -5.51
N LEU A 233 4.63 -6.60 -4.69
CA LEU A 233 3.34 -5.94 -4.44
C LEU A 233 3.52 -4.53 -3.83
N GLY A 234 4.45 -4.37 -2.88
CA GLY A 234 4.75 -3.09 -2.25
C GLY A 234 5.37 -2.10 -3.23
N MET A 235 6.26 -2.55 -4.12
CA MET A 235 6.83 -1.74 -5.20
C MET A 235 5.74 -1.28 -6.19
N ALA A 236 4.91 -2.19 -6.68
CA ALA A 236 3.79 -1.85 -7.56
C ALA A 236 2.84 -0.86 -6.88
N PHE A 237 2.53 -1.09 -5.60
CA PHE A 237 1.64 -0.23 -4.82
C PHE A 237 2.14 1.21 -4.76
N GLN A 238 3.43 1.42 -4.46
CA GLN A 238 4.00 2.77 -4.35
C GLN A 238 4.08 3.45 -5.72
N LEU A 239 4.53 2.75 -6.77
CA LEU A 239 4.55 3.30 -8.12
C LEU A 239 3.17 3.80 -8.57
N ILE A 240 2.11 3.06 -8.24
CA ILE A 240 0.74 3.48 -8.53
C ILE A 240 0.33 4.68 -7.68
N ASP A 241 0.70 4.73 -6.40
CA ASP A 241 0.41 5.90 -5.55
C ASP A 241 1.09 7.16 -6.11
N ASP A 242 2.36 7.07 -6.54
CA ASP A 242 3.11 8.17 -7.15
C ASP A 242 2.50 8.61 -8.50
N ALA A 243 2.02 7.65 -9.33
CA ALA A 243 1.32 7.98 -10.57
C ALA A 243 -0.02 8.69 -10.30
N LEU A 244 -0.76 8.23 -9.31
CA LEU A 244 -2.07 8.79 -8.95
C LEU A 244 -1.96 10.20 -8.37
N ASP A 245 -0.83 10.57 -7.75
CA ASP A 245 -0.61 11.94 -7.26
C ASP A 245 -0.67 12.98 -8.38
N TYR A 246 -0.40 12.57 -9.64
CA TYR A 246 -0.44 13.44 -10.82
C TYR A 246 -1.59 13.14 -11.80
N ALA A 247 -2.24 11.98 -11.72
CA ALA A 247 -3.23 11.53 -12.71
C ALA A 247 -4.68 11.69 -12.25
N ALA A 248 -4.92 11.95 -10.96
CA ALA A 248 -6.24 11.82 -10.40
C ALA A 248 -7.07 13.10 -10.50
N ASP A 249 -8.36 12.90 -10.73
CA ASP A 249 -9.38 13.93 -10.50
C ASP A 249 -9.51 14.17 -8.99
N GLN A 250 -9.32 15.42 -8.53
CA GLN A 250 -9.35 15.82 -7.10
C GLN A 250 -10.55 15.26 -6.31
N GLN A 251 -11.67 15.00 -7.00
CA GLN A 251 -12.90 14.51 -6.39
C GLN A 251 -12.86 13.03 -6.00
N VAL A 252 -11.94 12.25 -6.58
CA VAL A 252 -11.91 10.78 -6.41
C VAL A 252 -10.96 10.34 -5.29
N LEU A 253 -9.88 11.08 -5.02
CA LEU A 253 -8.80 10.65 -4.11
C LEU A 253 -8.86 11.24 -2.70
N GLY A 254 -9.59 12.32 -2.47
CA GLY A 254 -9.58 13.00 -1.15
C GLY A 254 -8.22 13.57 -0.74
N LYS A 255 -7.28 13.70 -1.69
CA LYS A 255 -5.97 14.34 -1.57
C LYS A 255 -5.87 15.47 -2.58
N THR A 256 -5.00 16.45 -2.31
CA THR A 256 -4.61 17.48 -3.28
C THR A 256 -3.72 16.82 -4.34
N VAL A 257 -3.96 17.12 -5.63
CA VAL A 257 -3.10 16.66 -6.73
C VAL A 257 -1.74 17.38 -6.65
N GLY A 258 -0.63 16.67 -6.89
CA GLY A 258 0.71 17.22 -6.94
C GLY A 258 1.32 17.55 -5.57
N ASP A 259 0.92 16.86 -4.51
CA ASP A 259 1.52 17.04 -3.19
C ASP A 259 3.01 16.65 -3.22
N ASP A 260 3.39 15.58 -3.93
CA ASP A 260 4.78 15.16 -4.09
C ASP A 260 5.65 16.25 -4.74
N MET A 261 5.13 16.98 -5.74
CA MET A 261 5.83 18.11 -6.35
C MET A 261 6.02 19.25 -5.35
N ARG A 262 4.97 19.61 -4.59
CA ARG A 262 5.04 20.69 -3.59
C ARG A 262 6.05 20.40 -2.50
N GLU A 263 6.17 19.14 -2.11
CA GLU A 263 7.10 18.67 -1.10
C GLU A 263 8.52 18.44 -1.66
N GLY A 264 8.73 18.59 -2.98
CA GLY A 264 10.02 18.35 -3.63
C GLY A 264 10.43 16.87 -3.61
N LYS A 265 9.48 15.94 -3.49
CA LYS A 265 9.72 14.50 -3.54
C LYS A 265 10.10 14.09 -4.96
N ILE A 266 11.17 13.31 -5.05
CA ILE A 266 11.65 12.77 -6.33
C ILE A 266 10.92 11.46 -6.61
N THR A 267 9.92 11.53 -7.49
CA THR A 267 9.10 10.37 -7.89
C THR A 267 9.28 10.04 -9.37
N LEU A 268 8.94 8.82 -9.78
CA LEU A 268 9.17 8.36 -11.15
C LEU A 268 8.47 9.21 -12.22
N PRO A 269 7.23 9.70 -12.03
CA PRO A 269 6.61 10.61 -12.99
C PRO A 269 7.45 11.88 -13.24
N VAL A 270 7.99 12.49 -12.19
CA VAL A 270 8.85 13.68 -12.28
C VAL A 270 10.17 13.37 -12.96
N LEU A 271 10.85 12.29 -12.54
CA LEU A 271 12.12 11.86 -13.14
C LEU A 271 11.97 11.55 -14.65
N ALA A 272 10.91 10.84 -15.01
CA ALA A 272 10.65 10.49 -16.41
C ALA A 272 10.35 11.75 -17.26
N ALA A 273 9.54 12.67 -16.73
CA ALA A 273 9.25 13.94 -17.41
C ALA A 273 10.50 14.80 -17.56
N PHE A 274 11.32 14.92 -16.51
CA PHE A 274 12.58 15.64 -16.55
C PHE A 274 13.58 15.05 -17.57
N GLN A 275 13.74 13.73 -17.60
CA GLN A 275 14.67 13.06 -18.51
C GLN A 275 14.25 13.21 -19.98
N ALA A 276 12.94 13.14 -20.27
CA ALA A 276 12.40 13.27 -21.63
C ALA A 276 12.26 14.73 -22.08
N GLY A 277 12.34 15.70 -21.17
CA GLY A 277 12.13 17.11 -21.44
C GLY A 277 13.24 17.76 -22.26
N ASP A 278 12.91 18.84 -22.99
CA ASP A 278 13.87 19.72 -23.63
C ASP A 278 14.57 20.66 -22.61
N GLU A 279 15.42 21.57 -23.07
CA GLU A 279 16.19 22.48 -22.21
C GLU A 279 15.28 23.43 -21.38
N ALA A 280 14.20 23.93 -21.97
CA ALA A 280 13.27 24.84 -21.30
C ALA A 280 12.43 24.09 -20.25
N GLU A 281 11.99 22.87 -20.57
CA GLU A 281 11.25 22.00 -19.67
C GLU A 281 12.11 21.53 -18.49
N ARG A 282 13.38 21.20 -18.74
CA ARG A 282 14.33 20.88 -17.66
C ARG A 282 14.59 22.09 -16.77
N ALA A 283 14.72 23.29 -17.33
CA ALA A 283 14.86 24.50 -16.55
C ALA A 283 13.64 24.78 -15.66
N PHE A 284 12.43 24.46 -16.14
CA PHE A 284 11.23 24.52 -15.31
C PHE A 284 11.33 23.56 -14.12
N TRP A 285 11.65 22.27 -14.35
CA TRP A 285 11.76 21.28 -13.29
C TRP A 285 12.85 21.63 -12.28
N LEU A 286 14.01 22.12 -12.72
CA LEU A 286 15.08 22.60 -11.84
C LEU A 286 14.59 23.72 -10.91
N ARG A 287 13.85 24.70 -11.45
CA ARG A 287 13.29 25.78 -10.65
C ARG A 287 12.29 25.28 -9.62
N VAL A 288 11.29 24.49 -10.04
CA VAL A 288 10.19 24.12 -9.15
C VAL A 288 10.58 23.03 -8.12
N ILE A 289 11.54 22.16 -8.45
CA ILE A 289 11.95 21.07 -7.57
C ILE A 289 13.23 21.40 -6.81
N GLU A 290 14.34 21.77 -7.51
CA GLU A 290 15.63 21.96 -6.84
C GLU A 290 15.71 23.27 -6.09
N THR A 291 15.20 24.39 -6.66
CA THR A 291 15.21 25.67 -5.95
C THR A 291 13.99 25.89 -5.08
N GLY A 292 12.93 25.08 -5.26
CA GLY A 292 11.68 25.20 -4.51
C GLY A 292 10.89 26.49 -4.85
N GLU A 293 11.24 27.16 -5.94
CA GLU A 293 10.55 28.39 -6.40
C GLU A 293 9.26 27.99 -7.14
N GLN A 294 8.19 27.77 -6.37
CA GLN A 294 6.89 27.34 -6.88
C GLN A 294 5.85 28.46 -6.79
N THR A 295 4.97 28.51 -7.78
CA THR A 295 3.77 29.36 -7.83
C THR A 295 2.53 28.50 -8.07
N ASP A 296 1.33 29.08 -7.88
CA ASP A 296 0.06 28.37 -8.11
C ASP A 296 -0.13 27.94 -9.59
N GLU A 297 0.57 28.58 -10.53
CA GLU A 297 0.49 28.29 -11.97
C GLU A 297 1.42 27.12 -12.38
N ASP A 298 2.36 26.72 -11.53
CA ASP A 298 3.35 25.69 -11.88
C ASP A 298 2.78 24.27 -11.88
N LEU A 299 1.82 23.96 -11.01
CA LEU A 299 1.22 22.64 -10.99
C LEU A 299 0.49 22.29 -12.31
N PRO A 300 -0.39 23.15 -12.87
CA PRO A 300 -0.97 22.90 -14.19
C PRO A 300 0.09 22.65 -15.27
N HIS A 301 1.17 23.44 -15.28
CA HIS A 301 2.25 23.27 -16.24
C HIS A 301 3.02 21.96 -16.03
N ALA A 302 3.29 21.57 -14.79
CA ALA A 302 3.90 20.28 -14.46
C ALA A 302 3.05 19.10 -14.96
N LEU A 303 1.73 19.15 -14.76
CA LEU A 303 0.79 18.14 -15.25
C LEU A 303 0.80 18.04 -16.79
N ASP A 304 0.85 19.18 -17.50
CA ASP A 304 0.97 19.20 -18.96
C ASP A 304 2.28 18.55 -19.43
N LEU A 305 3.41 18.79 -18.76
CA LEU A 305 4.70 18.19 -19.08
C LEU A 305 4.70 16.67 -18.82
N ILE A 306 4.15 16.24 -17.68
CA ILE A 306 3.99 14.82 -17.33
C ILE A 306 3.12 14.11 -18.39
N ALA A 307 2.02 14.73 -18.80
CA ALA A 307 1.15 14.18 -19.85
C ALA A 307 1.86 14.13 -21.21
N LYS A 308 2.53 15.22 -21.61
CA LYS A 308 3.28 15.34 -22.87
C LYS A 308 4.33 14.24 -23.02
N THR A 309 5.05 13.94 -21.96
CA THR A 309 6.15 12.98 -21.96
C THR A 309 5.72 11.52 -21.80
N GLY A 310 4.45 11.26 -21.47
CA GLY A 310 3.94 9.92 -21.17
C GLY A 310 4.51 9.33 -19.87
N ALA A 311 4.95 10.19 -18.94
CA ALA A 311 5.61 9.78 -17.70
C ALA A 311 4.70 8.93 -16.80
N ILE A 312 3.38 9.20 -16.78
CA ILE A 312 2.41 8.34 -16.07
C ILE A 312 2.41 6.93 -16.66
N GLN A 313 2.31 6.79 -17.98
CA GLN A 313 2.31 5.46 -18.61
C GLN A 313 3.60 4.69 -18.32
N THR A 314 4.74 5.37 -18.38
CA THR A 314 6.05 4.79 -18.00
C THR A 314 6.02 4.24 -16.57
N THR A 315 5.41 4.97 -15.63
CA THR A 315 5.27 4.56 -14.24
C THR A 315 4.32 3.38 -14.08
N LEU A 316 3.18 3.40 -14.79
CA LEU A 316 2.21 2.30 -14.79
C LEU A 316 2.79 1.02 -15.39
N ASP A 317 3.52 1.11 -16.49
CA ASP A 317 4.19 -0.04 -17.13
C ASP A 317 5.21 -0.68 -16.16
N ARG A 318 5.95 0.13 -15.41
CA ARG A 318 6.87 -0.37 -14.40
C ARG A 318 6.15 -1.01 -13.22
N ALA A 319 5.02 -0.44 -12.77
CA ALA A 319 4.19 -1.04 -11.74
C ALA A 319 3.63 -2.40 -12.18
N GLN A 320 3.24 -2.54 -13.46
CA GLN A 320 2.76 -3.81 -14.02
C GLN A 320 3.83 -4.91 -13.95
N VAL A 321 5.09 -4.58 -14.27
CA VAL A 321 6.20 -5.55 -14.17
C VAL A 321 6.34 -6.09 -12.74
N TYR A 322 6.22 -5.22 -11.73
CA TYR A 322 6.26 -5.65 -10.34
C TYR A 322 5.01 -6.45 -9.94
N ALA A 323 3.83 -6.09 -10.40
CA ALA A 323 2.61 -6.86 -10.13
C ALA A 323 2.69 -8.27 -10.73
N ASP A 324 3.20 -8.40 -11.96
CA ASP A 324 3.41 -9.70 -12.62
C ASP A 324 4.43 -10.56 -11.86
N ALA A 325 5.52 -9.95 -11.38
CA ALA A 325 6.51 -10.63 -10.55
C ALA A 325 5.94 -11.08 -9.19
N ALA A 326 5.04 -10.29 -8.59
CA ALA A 326 4.32 -10.70 -7.40
C ALA A 326 3.44 -11.93 -7.66
N ILE A 327 2.69 -11.93 -8.75
CA ILE A 327 1.84 -13.06 -9.15
C ILE A 327 2.68 -14.33 -9.39
N GLU A 328 3.80 -14.20 -10.09
CA GLU A 328 4.70 -15.32 -10.38
C GLU A 328 5.29 -15.94 -9.10
N ALA A 329 5.60 -15.12 -8.10
CA ALA A 329 6.09 -15.61 -6.81
C ALA A 329 5.12 -16.57 -6.11
N LEU A 330 3.83 -16.49 -6.41
CA LEU A 330 2.82 -17.41 -5.86
C LEU A 330 2.72 -18.74 -6.62
N SER A 331 3.47 -18.93 -7.72
CA SER A 331 3.37 -20.12 -8.58
C SER A 331 3.76 -21.42 -7.88
N ILE A 332 4.62 -21.36 -6.85
CA ILE A 332 5.02 -22.53 -6.06
C ILE A 332 3.90 -23.09 -5.16
N PHE A 333 2.89 -22.29 -4.85
CA PHE A 333 1.78 -22.71 -4.01
C PHE A 333 0.70 -23.43 -4.83
N PRO A 334 0.04 -24.47 -4.27
CA PRO A 334 -1.03 -25.16 -4.95
C PRO A 334 -2.22 -24.23 -5.23
N ASP A 335 -2.97 -24.56 -6.27
CA ASP A 335 -4.20 -23.84 -6.58
C ASP A 335 -5.18 -23.91 -5.41
N SER A 336 -5.65 -22.73 -5.01
CA SER A 336 -6.58 -22.59 -3.90
C SER A 336 -7.33 -21.25 -3.99
N PRO A 337 -8.52 -21.13 -3.37
CA PRO A 337 -9.27 -19.87 -3.37
C PRO A 337 -8.45 -18.69 -2.82
N ILE A 338 -7.65 -18.91 -1.77
CA ILE A 338 -6.86 -17.82 -1.18
C ILE A 338 -5.68 -17.43 -2.08
N ARG A 339 -5.03 -18.38 -2.77
CA ARG A 339 -4.01 -18.05 -3.77
C ARG A 339 -4.59 -17.16 -4.87
N GLN A 340 -5.78 -17.50 -5.39
CA GLN A 340 -6.44 -16.70 -6.42
C GLN A 340 -6.76 -15.29 -5.91
N LEU A 341 -7.29 -15.17 -4.69
CA LEU A 341 -7.58 -13.86 -4.10
C LEU A 341 -6.33 -13.00 -3.90
N MET A 342 -5.17 -13.59 -3.59
CA MET A 342 -3.90 -12.86 -3.52
C MET A 342 -3.39 -12.45 -4.91
N ILE A 343 -3.59 -13.27 -5.94
CA ILE A 343 -3.33 -12.91 -7.34
C ILE A 343 -4.22 -11.74 -7.77
N ASP A 344 -5.51 -11.82 -7.47
CA ASP A 344 -6.48 -10.77 -7.80
C ASP A 344 -6.14 -9.45 -7.09
N ALA A 345 -5.65 -9.51 -5.84
CA ALA A 345 -5.20 -8.34 -5.08
C ALA A 345 -3.98 -7.66 -5.73
N ALA A 346 -3.03 -8.44 -6.25
CA ALA A 346 -1.87 -7.92 -6.98
C ALA A 346 -2.30 -7.26 -8.30
N SER A 347 -3.15 -7.92 -9.07
CA SER A 347 -3.70 -7.39 -10.33
C SER A 347 -4.51 -6.10 -10.10
N TYR A 348 -5.33 -6.08 -9.04
CA TYR A 348 -6.11 -4.91 -8.66
C TYR A 348 -5.23 -3.70 -8.33
N THR A 349 -4.06 -3.90 -7.72
CA THR A 349 -3.16 -2.80 -7.34
C THR A 349 -2.82 -1.92 -8.53
N VAL A 350 -2.59 -2.50 -9.71
CA VAL A 350 -2.31 -1.73 -10.95
C VAL A 350 -3.59 -1.21 -11.60
N SER A 351 -4.67 -2.00 -11.60
CA SER A 351 -5.92 -1.60 -12.29
C SER A 351 -6.64 -0.40 -11.67
N ARG A 352 -6.31 0.00 -10.43
CA ARG A 352 -6.91 1.17 -9.76
C ARG A 352 -6.49 2.52 -10.36
N ALA A 353 -5.46 2.53 -11.20
CA ALA A 353 -4.97 3.73 -11.89
C ALA A 353 -5.47 3.86 -13.34
N ASN A 354 -6.28 2.89 -13.82
CA ASN A 354 -6.82 2.83 -15.19
C ASN A 354 -8.30 3.20 -15.24
#